data_baa29ca323684f9f3427f3e558ac7ccd
#
_entry.id   baa29ca323684f9f3427f3e558ac7ccd
#
_cell.length_a   1.000
_cell.length_b   1.000
_cell.length_c   1.000
_cell.angle_alpha   90.00
_cell.angle_beta   90.00
_cell.angle_gamma   90.00
#
_symmetry.space_group_name_H-M   'P 1'
#
loop_
_entity.id
_entity.type
_entity.pdbx_description
1 polymer ?
#
loop_
_entity_poly.entity_id
_entity_poly.type
_entity_poly.pdbx_seq_one_letter_code
_entity_poly.pdbx_strand_id
1 'polypeptide(L)'
;MLDATNITVILVPHCASVSRDGWAGNHDDRPLSSTGNEQAQALARAVGTDIDAIYSSPTLRCRQTVEPMSAASGRALIELPGLYEAAGFHEPAEWVDGVYAPMGEAVAGAWIAGQALGALAQMVGTNGDGRVVACSHGDVIPVLLSFLAGAYRIPLPSLVDRGGWYALQFVAGRLTVTGHSASDS
;
A
#
# COMPACT_ATOMS: atom_id res chain seq x y z
N MET A 1 9.67 -16.59 -0.81
CA MET A 1 9.95 -15.39 -0.01
C MET A 1 10.71 -14.42 -0.89
N LEU A 2 10.58 -13.12 -0.65
CA LEU A 2 11.31 -12.12 -1.42
C LEU A 2 12.81 -12.25 -1.09
N ASP A 3 13.62 -12.33 -2.12
CA ASP A 3 15.08 -12.39 -1.99
C ASP A 3 15.62 -10.94 -1.97
N ALA A 4 15.41 -10.28 -0.82
CA ALA A 4 15.79 -8.89 -0.59
C ALA A 4 16.99 -8.84 0.36
N THR A 5 18.02 -8.09 -0.02
CA THR A 5 19.25 -7.98 0.75
C THR A 5 19.18 -6.86 1.79
N ASN A 6 18.75 -5.66 1.42
CA ASN A 6 18.66 -4.52 2.34
C ASN A 6 17.76 -3.41 1.77
N ILE A 7 16.43 -3.62 1.76
CA ILE A 7 15.49 -2.64 1.24
C ILE A 7 14.45 -2.25 2.28
N THR A 8 14.09 -0.98 2.33
CA THR A 8 12.96 -0.47 3.09
C THR A 8 11.85 -0.03 2.15
N VAL A 9 10.67 -0.65 2.29
CA VAL A 9 9.46 -0.22 1.60
C VAL A 9 8.56 0.53 2.57
N ILE A 10 8.36 1.82 2.29
CA ILE A 10 7.40 2.68 3.00
C ILE A 10 6.04 2.49 2.35
N LEU A 11 5.16 1.74 3.00
CA LEU A 11 3.84 1.41 2.48
C LEU A 11 2.79 2.35 3.10
N VAL A 12 2.13 3.14 2.25
CA VAL A 12 1.27 4.25 2.66
C VAL A 12 -0.18 3.97 2.24
N PRO A 13 -1.15 3.92 3.17
CA PRO A 13 -2.56 4.02 2.81
C PRO A 13 -2.83 5.45 2.29
N HIS A 14 -3.61 5.57 1.19
CA HIS A 14 -3.93 6.91 0.68
C HIS A 14 -4.53 7.80 1.77
N CYS A 15 -4.21 9.09 1.77
CA CYS A 15 -4.73 10.08 2.70
C CYS A 15 -6.25 10.28 2.54
N ALA A 16 -6.87 11.08 3.41
CA ALA A 16 -8.30 11.29 3.40
C ALA A 16 -8.78 11.83 2.04
N SER A 17 -9.67 11.12 1.38
CA SER A 17 -10.29 11.53 0.12
C SER A 17 -11.65 12.16 0.35
N VAL A 18 -12.18 12.90 -0.62
CA VAL A 18 -13.57 13.34 -0.59
C VAL A 18 -14.50 12.14 -0.35
N SER A 19 -15.67 12.37 0.25
CA SER A 19 -16.60 11.27 0.56
C SER A 19 -16.97 10.48 -0.69
N ARG A 20 -17.17 9.18 -0.54
CA ARG A 20 -17.78 8.34 -1.59
C ARG A 20 -19.24 8.71 -1.77
N ASP A 21 -19.93 9.03 -0.67
CA ASP A 21 -21.31 9.46 -0.69
C ASP A 21 -21.42 10.84 -1.36
N GLY A 22 -22.25 10.89 -2.41
CA GLY A 22 -22.41 12.10 -3.23
C GLY A 22 -21.35 12.32 -4.32
N TRP A 23 -20.37 11.46 -4.45
CA TRP A 23 -19.42 11.50 -5.58
C TRP A 23 -20.06 10.92 -6.84
N ALA A 24 -20.30 11.77 -7.85
CA ALA A 24 -20.95 11.38 -9.11
C ALA A 24 -19.97 10.96 -10.22
N GLY A 25 -18.67 11.14 -10.02
CA GLY A 25 -17.61 10.77 -10.97
C GLY A 25 -17.15 9.33 -10.86
N ASN A 26 -16.19 8.96 -11.72
CA ASN A 26 -15.51 7.69 -11.60
C ASN A 26 -14.83 7.59 -10.22
N HIS A 27 -14.95 6.42 -9.57
CA HIS A 27 -14.36 6.19 -8.26
C HIS A 27 -12.83 6.40 -8.23
N ASP A 28 -12.16 6.07 -9.32
CA ASP A 28 -10.72 6.19 -9.46
C ASP A 28 -10.25 7.65 -9.51
N ASP A 29 -11.10 8.54 -10.01
CA ASP A 29 -10.85 9.98 -10.12
C ASP A 29 -11.20 10.76 -8.85
N ARG A 30 -11.63 10.07 -7.79
CA ARG A 30 -11.97 10.70 -6.51
C ARG A 30 -10.71 11.26 -5.85
N PRO A 31 -10.62 12.60 -5.66
CA PRO A 31 -9.41 13.25 -5.17
C PRO A 31 -9.28 13.19 -3.64
N LEU A 32 -8.15 13.60 -3.12
CA LEU A 32 -7.99 13.91 -1.71
C LEU A 32 -8.92 15.08 -1.31
N SER A 33 -9.37 15.04 -0.06
CA SER A 33 -10.02 16.18 0.59
C SER A 33 -8.97 17.24 0.99
N SER A 34 -9.42 18.41 1.50
CA SER A 34 -8.51 19.41 2.10
C SER A 34 -7.64 18.79 3.20
N THR A 35 -8.27 18.06 4.13
CA THR A 35 -7.56 17.33 5.19
C THR A 35 -6.59 16.30 4.61
N GLY A 36 -6.97 15.60 3.54
CA GLY A 36 -6.08 14.64 2.87
C GLY A 36 -4.85 15.29 2.25
N ASN A 37 -4.99 16.47 1.67
CA ASN A 37 -3.86 17.23 1.15
C ASN A 37 -2.91 17.70 2.27
N GLU A 38 -3.43 18.13 3.43
CA GLU A 38 -2.63 18.45 4.60
C GLU A 38 -1.87 17.23 5.14
N GLN A 39 -2.55 16.08 5.21
CA GLN A 39 -1.96 14.79 5.59
C GLN A 39 -0.83 14.39 4.62
N ALA A 40 -1.03 14.53 3.31
CA ALA A 40 -0.01 14.22 2.31
C ALA A 40 1.25 15.10 2.46
N GLN A 41 1.06 16.39 2.76
CA GLN A 41 2.18 17.30 3.03
C GLN A 41 2.92 16.95 4.33
N ALA A 42 2.18 16.61 5.40
CA ALA A 42 2.78 16.19 6.66
C ALA A 42 3.55 14.87 6.49
N LEU A 43 2.97 13.90 5.79
CA LEU A 43 3.58 12.63 5.46
C LEU A 43 4.89 12.81 4.66
N ALA A 44 4.90 13.69 3.67
CA ALA A 44 6.09 13.97 2.88
C ALA A 44 7.23 14.55 3.74
N ARG A 45 6.90 15.44 4.69
CA ARG A 45 7.90 15.96 5.65
C ARG A 45 8.44 14.87 6.57
N ALA A 46 7.56 14.01 7.10
CA ALA A 46 7.94 12.97 8.04
C ALA A 46 8.77 11.85 7.38
N VAL A 47 8.42 11.45 6.17
CA VAL A 47 9.17 10.43 5.39
C VAL A 47 10.50 11.01 4.90
N GLY A 48 10.53 12.31 4.52
CA GLY A 48 11.73 12.97 4.01
C GLY A 48 11.99 12.69 2.52
N THR A 49 13.14 13.13 2.04
CA THR A 49 13.49 13.12 0.59
C THR A 49 14.49 12.04 0.19
N ASP A 50 15.03 11.31 1.17
CA ASP A 50 15.94 10.18 0.89
C ASP A 50 15.14 8.96 0.43
N ILE A 51 14.74 8.99 -0.84
CA ILE A 51 13.85 8.02 -1.50
C ILE A 51 14.43 7.71 -2.87
N ASP A 52 14.56 6.42 -3.19
CA ASP A 52 15.09 5.94 -4.48
C ASP A 52 14.02 5.83 -5.56
N ALA A 53 12.81 5.42 -5.18
CA ALA A 53 11.68 5.32 -6.10
C ALA A 53 10.34 5.53 -5.38
N ILE A 54 9.33 6.03 -6.13
CA ILE A 54 7.97 6.25 -5.64
C ILE A 54 6.99 5.52 -6.53
N TYR A 55 6.19 4.65 -5.92
CA TYR A 55 5.16 3.85 -6.55
C TYR A 55 3.78 4.22 -6.04
N SER A 56 2.77 4.05 -6.87
CA SER A 56 1.38 4.33 -6.50
C SER A 56 0.41 3.39 -7.20
N SER A 57 -0.69 3.07 -6.53
CA SER A 57 -1.91 2.69 -7.22
C SER A 57 -2.29 3.76 -8.27
N PRO A 58 -2.87 3.40 -9.42
CA PRO A 58 -3.23 4.34 -10.47
C PRO A 58 -4.34 5.34 -10.09
N THR A 59 -5.02 5.15 -8.95
CA THR A 59 -6.10 6.05 -8.53
C THR A 59 -5.60 7.44 -8.16
N LEU A 60 -6.40 8.47 -8.45
CA LEU A 60 -6.04 9.86 -8.21
C LEU A 60 -5.66 10.13 -6.75
N ARG A 61 -6.44 9.59 -5.77
CA ARG A 61 -6.18 9.76 -4.34
C ARG A 61 -4.83 9.18 -3.87
N CYS A 62 -4.40 8.05 -4.46
CA CYS A 62 -3.10 7.47 -4.15
C CYS A 62 -1.96 8.31 -4.75
N ARG A 63 -2.09 8.72 -6.01
CA ARG A 63 -1.10 9.60 -6.66
C ARG A 63 -0.93 10.89 -5.91
N GLN A 64 -2.04 11.58 -5.57
CA GLN A 64 -2.01 12.82 -4.81
C GLN A 64 -1.41 12.66 -3.41
N THR A 65 -1.52 11.48 -2.79
CA THR A 65 -0.90 11.21 -1.48
C THR A 65 0.62 11.28 -1.54
N VAL A 66 1.24 10.80 -2.61
CA VAL A 66 2.71 10.73 -2.75
C VAL A 66 3.29 11.82 -3.65
N GLU A 67 2.46 12.63 -4.30
CA GLU A 67 2.89 13.75 -5.14
C GLU A 67 3.80 14.75 -4.42
N PRO A 68 3.53 15.16 -3.15
CA PRO A 68 4.45 16.03 -2.41
C PRO A 68 5.84 15.41 -2.20
N MET A 69 5.92 14.09 -2.02
CA MET A 69 7.21 13.38 -1.91
C MET A 69 7.94 13.35 -3.25
N SER A 70 7.19 13.12 -4.35
CA SER A 70 7.73 13.15 -5.72
C SER A 70 8.32 14.52 -6.03
N ALA A 71 7.59 15.59 -5.72
CA ALA A 71 8.05 16.96 -5.93
C ALA A 71 9.30 17.30 -5.08
N ALA A 72 9.33 16.87 -3.82
CA ALA A 72 10.42 17.18 -2.89
C ALA A 72 11.70 16.38 -3.18
N SER A 73 11.57 15.09 -3.58
CA SER A 73 12.71 14.21 -3.86
C SER A 73 13.21 14.29 -5.31
N GLY A 74 12.43 14.86 -6.23
CA GLY A 74 12.70 14.85 -7.67
C GLY A 74 12.52 13.47 -8.33
N ARG A 75 11.95 12.48 -7.61
CA ARG A 75 11.70 11.15 -8.15
C ARG A 75 10.34 11.11 -8.86
N ALA A 76 10.33 10.57 -10.07
CA ALA A 76 9.09 10.35 -10.82
C ALA A 76 8.19 9.32 -10.12
N LEU A 77 6.88 9.55 -10.19
CA LEU A 77 5.87 8.61 -9.71
C LEU A 77 5.67 7.49 -10.74
N ILE A 78 5.70 6.24 -10.29
CA ILE A 78 5.52 5.03 -11.10
C ILE A 78 4.21 4.37 -10.68
N GLU A 79 3.29 4.22 -11.62
CA GLU A 79 2.04 3.52 -11.36
C GLU A 79 2.22 2.01 -11.41
N LEU A 80 1.73 1.30 -10.38
CA LEU A 80 1.71 -0.16 -10.32
C LEU A 80 0.28 -0.66 -10.14
N PRO A 81 -0.31 -1.31 -11.16
CA PRO A 81 -1.67 -1.86 -11.09
C PRO A 81 -1.90 -2.84 -9.92
N GLY A 82 -0.89 -3.59 -9.52
CA GLY A 82 -0.98 -4.52 -8.38
C GLY A 82 -1.16 -3.84 -7.01
N LEU A 83 -1.04 -2.51 -6.92
CA LEU A 83 -1.36 -1.71 -5.73
C LEU A 83 -2.81 -1.20 -5.72
N TYR A 84 -3.60 -1.51 -6.77
CA TYR A 84 -4.97 -1.07 -6.91
C TYR A 84 -5.90 -1.88 -6.01
N GLU A 85 -7.01 -1.27 -5.57
CA GLU A 85 -8.07 -1.97 -4.85
C GLU A 85 -8.76 -2.99 -5.77
N ALA A 86 -9.27 -4.07 -5.19
CA ALA A 86 -9.77 -5.24 -5.94
C ALA A 86 -11.13 -4.99 -6.60
N ALA A 87 -11.24 -4.00 -7.48
CA ALA A 87 -12.41 -3.86 -8.32
C ALA A 87 -12.45 -4.99 -9.36
N GLY A 88 -13.50 -5.79 -9.34
CA GLY A 88 -13.79 -6.76 -10.40
C GLY A 88 -13.29 -8.19 -10.17
N PHE A 89 -12.82 -8.53 -8.96
CA PHE A 89 -12.66 -9.93 -8.62
C PHE A 89 -14.03 -10.57 -8.41
N HIS A 90 -14.28 -11.64 -9.15
CA HIS A 90 -15.46 -12.48 -8.99
C HIS A 90 -15.00 -13.89 -8.64
N GLU A 91 -15.32 -14.31 -7.43
CA GLU A 91 -15.05 -15.69 -7.03
C GLU A 91 -15.85 -16.67 -7.90
N PRO A 92 -15.20 -17.73 -8.41
CA PRO A 92 -15.94 -18.84 -9.01
C PRO A 92 -16.92 -19.42 -7.99
N ALA A 93 -18.20 -19.61 -8.38
CA ALA A 93 -19.26 -20.09 -7.47
C ALA A 93 -18.88 -21.41 -6.78
N GLU A 94 -18.23 -22.31 -7.51
CA GLU A 94 -17.76 -23.60 -7.00
C GLU A 94 -16.70 -23.50 -5.88
N TRP A 95 -16.05 -22.34 -5.74
CA TRP A 95 -15.02 -22.09 -4.71
C TRP A 95 -15.59 -21.47 -3.44
N VAL A 96 -16.80 -20.94 -3.50
CA VAL A 96 -17.44 -20.21 -2.39
C VAL A 96 -18.77 -20.82 -1.96
N ASP A 97 -19.25 -21.87 -2.66
CA ASP A 97 -20.45 -22.60 -2.34
C ASP A 97 -20.17 -23.87 -1.51
N GLY A 98 -21.19 -24.37 -0.84
CA GLY A 98 -21.13 -25.62 -0.09
C GLY A 98 -20.08 -25.60 1.01
N VAL A 99 -19.17 -26.58 0.98
CA VAL A 99 -18.11 -26.72 2.00
C VAL A 99 -17.12 -25.56 2.00
N TYR A 100 -16.98 -24.85 0.89
CA TYR A 100 -16.08 -23.68 0.75
C TYR A 100 -16.77 -22.35 1.06
N ALA A 101 -18.08 -22.32 1.24
CA ALA A 101 -18.82 -21.09 1.52
C ALA A 101 -18.21 -20.22 2.64
N PRO A 102 -17.70 -20.79 3.77
CA PRO A 102 -17.04 -19.99 4.81
C PRO A 102 -15.70 -19.35 4.38
N MET A 103 -15.17 -19.73 3.23
CA MET A 103 -13.87 -19.26 2.74
C MET A 103 -13.98 -18.17 1.65
N GLY A 104 -15.18 -17.73 1.27
CA GLY A 104 -15.38 -16.76 0.19
C GLY A 104 -14.58 -15.48 0.39
N GLU A 105 -14.68 -14.84 1.54
CA GLU A 105 -13.89 -13.64 1.86
C GLU A 105 -12.37 -13.92 1.89
N ALA A 106 -11.96 -15.12 2.30
CA ALA A 106 -10.55 -15.52 2.30
C ALA A 106 -10.00 -15.68 0.87
N VAL A 107 -10.82 -16.14 -0.08
CA VAL A 107 -10.45 -16.27 -1.50
C VAL A 107 -10.18 -14.88 -2.10
N ALA A 108 -11.10 -13.93 -1.89
CA ALA A 108 -10.92 -12.54 -2.33
C ALA A 108 -9.67 -11.90 -1.68
N GLY A 109 -9.51 -12.07 -0.38
CA GLY A 109 -8.34 -11.60 0.36
C GLY A 109 -7.03 -12.18 -0.17
N ALA A 110 -6.99 -13.48 -0.47
CA ALA A 110 -5.82 -14.13 -1.03
C ALA A 110 -5.47 -13.60 -2.44
N TRP A 111 -6.49 -13.35 -3.28
CA TRP A 111 -6.29 -12.76 -4.60
C TRP A 111 -5.70 -11.35 -4.51
N ILE A 112 -6.25 -10.49 -3.66
CA ILE A 112 -5.75 -9.14 -3.41
C ILE A 112 -4.29 -9.19 -2.89
N ALA A 113 -4.03 -10.06 -1.91
CA ALA A 113 -2.69 -10.24 -1.37
C ALA A 113 -1.69 -10.69 -2.45
N GLY A 114 -2.11 -11.58 -3.36
CA GLY A 114 -1.29 -12.03 -4.48
C GLY A 114 -0.92 -10.91 -5.45
N GLN A 115 -1.87 -10.05 -5.81
CA GLN A 115 -1.63 -8.87 -6.66
C GLN A 115 -0.64 -7.90 -5.99
N ALA A 116 -0.89 -7.56 -4.74
CA ALA A 116 -0.04 -6.65 -3.97
C ALA A 116 1.36 -7.23 -3.71
N LEU A 117 1.47 -8.55 -3.49
CA LEU A 117 2.74 -9.25 -3.38
C LEU A 117 3.53 -9.19 -4.68
N GLY A 118 2.87 -9.35 -5.83
CA GLY A 118 3.48 -9.19 -7.14
C GLY A 118 4.08 -7.79 -7.33
N ALA A 119 3.32 -6.74 -6.96
CA ALA A 119 3.81 -5.36 -6.97
C ALA A 119 5.00 -5.17 -6.02
N LEU A 120 4.92 -5.71 -4.80
CA LEU A 120 6.02 -5.67 -3.83
C LEU A 120 7.27 -6.36 -4.36
N ALA A 121 7.13 -7.55 -4.97
CA ALA A 121 8.24 -8.28 -5.57
C ALA A 121 8.89 -7.50 -6.72
N GLN A 122 8.09 -6.82 -7.54
CA GLN A 122 8.60 -5.94 -8.60
C GLN A 122 9.39 -4.76 -8.02
N MET A 123 8.86 -4.07 -6.99
CA MET A 123 9.56 -2.98 -6.34
C MET A 123 10.91 -3.41 -5.75
N VAL A 124 10.91 -4.52 -5.02
CA VAL A 124 12.13 -5.11 -4.43
C VAL A 124 13.14 -5.52 -5.52
N GLY A 125 12.68 -6.22 -6.55
CA GLY A 125 13.55 -6.69 -7.64
C GLY A 125 14.13 -5.55 -8.49
N THR A 126 13.40 -4.44 -8.63
CA THR A 126 13.87 -3.30 -9.43
C THR A 126 14.86 -2.42 -8.67
N ASN A 127 14.67 -2.24 -7.35
CA ASN A 127 15.47 -1.29 -6.57
C ASN A 127 16.63 -1.96 -5.82
N GLY A 128 16.60 -3.28 -5.65
CA GLY A 128 17.65 -4.04 -4.94
C GLY A 128 17.75 -3.61 -3.48
N ASP A 129 18.74 -2.78 -3.19
CA ASP A 129 18.91 -2.11 -1.90
C ASP A 129 18.33 -0.71 -1.97
N GLY A 130 17.96 -0.12 -0.83
CA GLY A 130 17.53 1.26 -0.77
C GLY A 130 16.20 1.49 -0.06
N ARG A 131 15.55 2.62 -0.36
CA ARG A 131 14.33 3.07 0.29
C ARG A 131 13.29 3.52 -0.74
N VAL A 132 12.18 2.81 -0.80
CA VAL A 132 11.10 3.09 -1.76
C VAL A 132 9.79 3.41 -1.03
N VAL A 133 8.95 4.21 -1.67
CA VAL A 133 7.61 4.54 -1.18
C VAL A 133 6.58 3.91 -2.09
N ALA A 134 5.51 3.36 -1.53
CA ALA A 134 4.39 2.78 -2.27
C ALA A 134 3.06 3.18 -1.64
N CYS A 135 2.19 3.84 -2.42
CA CYS A 135 0.84 4.20 -1.95
C CYS A 135 -0.20 3.22 -2.48
N SER A 136 -1.06 2.75 -1.57
CA SER A 136 -2.14 1.81 -1.86
C SER A 136 -3.39 2.12 -1.00
N HIS A 137 -4.26 1.16 -0.80
CA HIS A 137 -5.60 1.30 -0.23
C HIS A 137 -5.76 0.59 1.11
N GLY A 138 -6.76 1.03 1.87
CA GLY A 138 -7.05 0.50 3.19
C GLY A 138 -7.59 -0.94 3.21
N ASP A 139 -8.00 -1.48 2.09
CA ASP A 139 -8.40 -2.88 1.87
C ASP A 139 -7.24 -3.75 1.36
N VAL A 140 -6.31 -3.18 0.62
CA VAL A 140 -5.15 -3.89 0.05
C VAL A 140 -4.04 -4.08 1.09
N ILE A 141 -3.68 -3.01 1.81
CA ILE A 141 -2.55 -3.02 2.74
C ILE A 141 -2.73 -4.05 3.88
N PRO A 142 -3.89 -4.14 4.57
CA PRO A 142 -4.07 -5.12 5.64
C PRO A 142 -3.95 -6.57 5.16
N VAL A 143 -4.46 -6.91 3.98
CA VAL A 143 -4.36 -8.29 3.46
C VAL A 143 -2.93 -8.63 3.04
N LEU A 144 -2.19 -7.67 2.45
CA LEU A 144 -0.78 -7.84 2.15
C LEU A 144 0.05 -8.05 3.43
N LEU A 145 -0.17 -7.20 4.45
CA LEU A 145 0.54 -7.31 5.73
C LEU A 145 0.20 -8.61 6.45
N SER A 146 -1.06 -9.06 6.40
CA SER A 146 -1.49 -10.34 6.97
C SER A 146 -0.80 -11.52 6.29
N PHE A 147 -0.71 -11.50 4.95
CA PHE A 147 0.03 -12.50 4.19
C PHE A 147 1.51 -12.51 4.57
N LEU A 148 2.16 -11.35 4.58
CA LEU A 148 3.58 -11.22 4.94
C LEU A 148 3.85 -11.66 6.39
N ALA A 149 2.97 -11.29 7.33
CA ALA A 149 3.09 -11.72 8.72
C ALA A 149 3.06 -13.24 8.86
N GLY A 150 2.13 -13.90 8.15
CA GLY A 150 2.07 -15.37 8.11
C GLY A 150 3.30 -15.99 7.46
N ALA A 151 3.74 -15.46 6.32
CA ALA A 151 4.87 -15.99 5.55
C ALA A 151 6.22 -15.84 6.28
N TYR A 152 6.43 -14.73 6.98
CA TYR A 152 7.65 -14.43 7.72
C TYR A 152 7.56 -14.78 9.21
N ARG A 153 6.40 -15.25 9.69
CA ARG A 153 6.13 -15.59 11.09
C ARG A 153 6.43 -14.43 12.06
N ILE A 154 5.97 -13.25 11.70
CA ILE A 154 6.07 -12.03 12.52
C ILE A 154 4.69 -11.62 13.02
N PRO A 155 4.58 -10.85 14.12
CA PRO A 155 3.29 -10.31 14.56
C PRO A 155 2.74 -9.30 13.54
N LEU A 156 1.41 -9.20 13.48
CA LEU A 156 0.74 -8.14 12.73
C LEU A 156 0.99 -6.80 13.41
N PRO A 157 1.36 -5.75 12.65
CA PRO A 157 1.44 -4.40 13.20
C PRO A 157 0.05 -3.86 13.54
N SER A 158 -0.02 -2.87 14.43
CA SER A 158 -1.24 -2.09 14.65
C SER A 158 -1.63 -1.33 13.37
N LEU A 159 -2.93 -1.10 13.16
CA LEU A 159 -3.40 -0.28 12.06
C LEU A 159 -2.90 1.17 12.25
N VAL A 160 -2.46 1.78 11.16
CA VAL A 160 -2.11 3.20 11.14
C VAL A 160 -3.30 4.03 10.66
N ASP A 161 -3.41 5.24 11.18
CA ASP A 161 -4.40 6.22 10.72
C ASP A 161 -4.04 6.78 9.34
N ARG A 162 -4.97 7.51 8.75
CA ARG A 162 -4.70 8.23 7.50
C ARG A 162 -3.63 9.29 7.71
N GLY A 163 -2.63 9.31 6.82
CA GLY A 163 -1.41 10.10 6.97
C GLY A 163 -0.29 9.37 7.72
N GLY A 164 -0.56 8.18 8.28
CA GLY A 164 0.48 7.27 8.76
C GLY A 164 1.00 6.34 7.67
N TRP A 165 1.98 5.51 7.99
CA TRP A 165 2.60 4.56 7.06
C TRP A 165 3.16 3.35 7.80
N TYR A 166 3.48 2.30 7.03
CA TYR A 166 4.24 1.15 7.50
C TYR A 166 5.63 1.16 6.88
N ALA A 167 6.66 0.92 7.68
CA ALA A 167 8.00 0.64 7.19
C ALA A 167 8.23 -0.88 7.19
N LEU A 168 8.37 -1.45 6.00
CA LEU A 168 8.71 -2.85 5.75
C LEU A 168 10.22 -2.92 5.48
N GLN A 169 10.97 -3.42 6.44
CA GLN A 169 12.43 -3.55 6.32
C GLN A 169 12.80 -5.00 6.03
N PHE A 170 13.34 -5.22 4.85
CA PHE A 170 13.89 -6.51 4.44
C PHE A 170 15.41 -6.46 4.58
N VAL A 171 15.95 -7.24 5.49
CA VAL A 171 17.39 -7.33 5.74
C VAL A 171 17.80 -8.79 5.82
N ALA A 172 18.66 -9.22 4.92
CA ALA A 172 19.18 -10.60 4.85
C ALA A 172 18.06 -11.67 4.94
N GLY A 173 16.99 -11.49 4.18
CA GLY A 173 15.85 -12.41 4.11
C GLY A 173 14.90 -12.36 5.33
N ARG A 174 15.11 -11.43 6.27
CA ARG A 174 14.22 -11.17 7.40
C ARG A 174 13.34 -9.96 7.10
N LEU A 175 12.12 -9.98 7.58
CA LEU A 175 11.18 -8.87 7.51
C LEU A 175 10.89 -8.32 8.91
N THR A 176 10.97 -7.00 9.04
CA THR A 176 10.42 -6.25 10.18
C THR A 176 9.38 -5.28 9.65
N VAL A 177 8.25 -5.15 10.33
CA VAL A 177 7.18 -4.19 9.98
C VAL A 177 6.88 -3.31 11.17
N THR A 178 6.98 -1.99 10.98
CA THR A 178 6.63 -0.99 12.00
C THR A 178 5.61 -0.01 11.44
N GLY A 179 4.58 0.29 12.23
CA GLY A 179 3.61 1.36 11.92
C GLY A 179 4.10 2.69 12.49
N HIS A 180 3.86 3.77 11.76
CA HIS A 180 4.24 5.13 12.12
C HIS A 180 3.07 6.09 11.91
N SER A 181 3.01 7.13 12.71
CA SER A 181 2.08 8.25 12.55
C SER A 181 2.85 9.51 12.17
N ALA A 182 2.26 10.35 11.31
CA ALA A 182 2.84 11.66 10.98
C ALA A 182 2.83 12.64 12.19
N SER A 183 2.07 12.31 13.25
CA SER A 183 2.08 13.05 14.51
C SER A 183 3.22 12.68 15.44
N ASP A 184 3.97 11.62 15.14
CA ASP A 184 5.08 11.11 15.98
C ASP A 184 6.45 11.72 15.57
N SER A 185 6.44 12.74 14.69
CA SER A 185 7.62 13.35 14.08
C SER A 185 7.89 14.75 14.62
#